data_a6a3a117215d6228102c4416b49e4074
#
_entry.id   a6a3a117215d6228102c4416b49e4074
#
_cell.length_a   1.000
_cell.length_b   1.000
_cell.length_c   1.000
_cell.angle_alpha   90.00
_cell.angle_beta   90.00
_cell.angle_gamma   90.00
#
_symmetry.space_group_name_H-M   'P 1'
#
loop_
_entity.id
_entity.type
_entity.pdbx_description
1 polymer ?
#
loop_
_entity_poly.entity_id
_entity_poly.type
_entity_poly.pdbx_seq_one_letter_code
_entity_poly.pdbx_strand_id
1 'polypeptide(L)'
;MRKDSESGFFIGLYKRNETLLLLSAVILLGSMVMGYILSGLLDPILGGVFEGFRNSVTEGTIQLTTLSIFTNNFKVAIVIYITGLTLGIVSAYFLLFQGIFTGYVASKYYLPNFLIYTIPHGIFEVTAIIIAGAAGFRLASGFFNFLKGISKMNDRIPIKSQLGYLLEANADEFKDSLKLFIIAVVILFIAASIEANFTIPFGNYIRSIT
;
A
#
# COMPACT_ATOMS: atom_id res chain seq x y z
N MET A 1 -20.49 -4.80 20.17
CA MET A 1 -19.90 -3.54 20.67
C MET A 1 -19.22 -3.61 22.05
N ARG A 2 -18.82 -4.77 22.58
CA ARG A 2 -18.31 -4.88 23.98
C ARG A 2 -16.91 -5.51 24.12
N LYS A 3 -16.16 -5.69 23.04
CA LYS A 3 -14.80 -6.28 23.06
C LYS A 3 -13.64 -5.29 22.84
N ASP A 4 -13.94 -4.07 22.45
CA ASP A 4 -12.93 -3.06 22.11
C ASP A 4 -12.47 -2.19 23.28
N SER A 5 -13.12 -2.29 24.44
CA SER A 5 -12.77 -1.47 25.62
C SER A 5 -11.56 -2.00 26.41
N GLU A 6 -11.15 -3.26 26.19
CA GLU A 6 -10.02 -3.89 26.87
C GLU A 6 -8.73 -3.94 26.04
N SER A 7 -8.84 -3.85 24.70
CA SER A 7 -7.68 -3.71 23.80
C SER A 7 -7.62 -2.29 23.27
N GLY A 8 -6.49 -1.60 23.43
CA GLY A 8 -6.31 -0.24 22.88
C GLY A 8 -6.65 -0.18 21.38
N PHE A 9 -7.00 1.03 20.88
CA PHE A 9 -7.45 1.30 19.51
C PHE A 9 -6.65 0.55 18.42
N PHE A 10 -5.32 0.62 18.47
CA PHE A 10 -4.43 -0.02 17.49
C PHE A 10 -4.48 -1.54 17.54
N ILE A 11 -4.52 -2.12 18.75
CA ILE A 11 -4.58 -3.58 18.93
C ILE A 11 -5.91 -4.13 18.42
N GLY A 12 -7.01 -3.45 18.69
CA GLY A 12 -8.33 -3.84 18.18
C GLY A 12 -8.41 -3.78 16.67
N LEU A 13 -7.90 -2.69 16.06
CA LEU A 13 -7.86 -2.54 14.61
C LEU A 13 -6.97 -3.61 13.95
N TYR A 14 -5.78 -3.89 14.50
CA TYR A 14 -4.88 -4.93 14.04
C TYR A 14 -5.57 -6.31 14.05
N LYS A 15 -6.12 -6.72 15.18
CA LYS A 15 -6.76 -8.05 15.34
C LYS A 15 -7.92 -8.28 14.36
N ARG A 16 -8.71 -7.24 14.07
CA ARG A 16 -9.81 -7.35 13.08
C ARG A 16 -9.33 -7.45 11.64
N ASN A 17 -8.12 -7.01 11.35
CA ASN A 17 -7.58 -6.94 9.99
C ASN A 17 -6.30 -7.77 9.79
N GLU A 18 -5.89 -8.58 10.78
CA GLU A 18 -4.65 -9.36 10.79
C GLU A 18 -4.48 -10.21 9.53
N THR A 19 -5.52 -10.94 9.13
CA THR A 19 -5.49 -11.78 7.92
C THR A 19 -5.30 -10.96 6.65
N LEU A 20 -5.92 -9.78 6.56
CA LEU A 20 -5.80 -8.90 5.40
C LEU A 20 -4.41 -8.22 5.34
N LEU A 21 -3.86 -7.87 6.51
CA LEU A 21 -2.48 -7.38 6.63
C LEU A 21 -1.49 -8.44 6.20
N LEU A 22 -1.67 -9.68 6.67
CA LEU A 22 -0.82 -10.80 6.28
C LEU A 22 -0.92 -11.09 4.78
N LEU A 23 -2.13 -11.13 4.23
CA LEU A 23 -2.35 -11.33 2.79
C LEU A 23 -1.65 -10.25 1.97
N SER A 24 -1.83 -8.99 2.34
CA SER A 24 -1.17 -7.85 1.70
C SER A 24 0.36 -7.96 1.76
N ALA A 25 0.90 -8.30 2.94
CA ALA A 25 2.33 -8.50 3.14
C ALA A 25 2.89 -9.63 2.26
N VAL A 26 2.21 -10.77 2.20
CA VAL A 26 2.62 -11.93 1.38
C VAL A 26 2.61 -11.55 -0.10
N ILE A 27 1.58 -10.86 -0.59
CA ILE A 27 1.52 -10.41 -1.99
C ILE A 27 2.67 -9.45 -2.28
N LEU A 28 2.85 -8.40 -1.49
CA LEU A 28 3.88 -7.38 -1.74
C LEU A 28 5.29 -7.95 -1.63
N LEU A 29 5.63 -8.57 -0.51
CA LEU A 29 6.99 -9.07 -0.26
C LEU A 29 7.33 -10.26 -1.16
N GLY A 30 6.38 -11.17 -1.39
CA GLY A 30 6.55 -12.28 -2.31
C GLY A 30 6.80 -11.80 -3.74
N SER A 31 6.03 -10.81 -4.21
CA SER A 31 6.23 -10.22 -5.53
C SER A 31 7.53 -9.40 -5.64
N MET A 32 8.00 -8.76 -4.56
CA MET A 32 9.33 -8.12 -4.53
C MET A 32 10.45 -9.14 -4.76
N VAL A 33 10.41 -10.27 -4.07
CA VAL A 33 11.39 -11.36 -4.27
C VAL A 33 11.33 -11.89 -5.70
N MET A 34 10.13 -12.12 -6.23
CA MET A 34 9.94 -12.56 -7.63
C MET A 34 10.50 -11.53 -8.63
N GLY A 35 10.21 -10.24 -8.43
CA GLY A 35 10.70 -9.16 -9.29
C GLY A 35 12.22 -9.07 -9.31
N TYR A 36 12.89 -9.31 -8.18
CA TYR A 36 14.33 -9.36 -8.08
C TYR A 36 14.93 -10.57 -8.82
N ILE A 37 14.40 -11.77 -8.54
CA ILE A 37 14.93 -13.03 -9.10
C ILE A 37 14.67 -13.13 -10.60
N LEU A 38 13.49 -12.71 -11.06
CA LEU A 38 13.07 -12.82 -12.46
C LEU A 38 13.41 -11.59 -13.30
N SER A 39 14.25 -10.69 -12.79
CA SER A 39 14.54 -9.39 -13.42
C SER A 39 14.96 -9.49 -14.88
N GLY A 40 15.79 -10.48 -15.23
CA GLY A 40 16.20 -10.70 -16.62
C GLY A 40 15.04 -11.05 -17.57
N LEU A 41 14.03 -11.80 -17.09
CA LEU A 41 12.83 -12.12 -17.86
C LEU A 41 11.87 -10.92 -17.95
N LEU A 42 11.95 -10.01 -17.00
CA LEU A 42 11.09 -8.83 -16.90
C LEU A 42 11.64 -7.62 -17.67
N ASP A 43 12.90 -7.65 -18.11
CA ASP A 43 13.54 -6.55 -18.84
C ASP A 43 12.75 -6.07 -20.07
N PRO A 44 12.21 -6.94 -20.94
CA PRO A 44 11.45 -6.50 -22.10
C PRO A 44 10.16 -5.75 -21.74
N ILE A 45 9.64 -6.01 -20.53
CA ILE A 45 8.35 -5.43 -20.06
C ILE A 45 8.59 -4.20 -19.18
N LEU A 46 9.51 -4.30 -18.21
CA LEU A 46 9.72 -3.29 -17.19
C LEU A 46 10.90 -2.34 -17.48
N GLY A 47 11.77 -2.68 -18.42
CA GLY A 47 12.93 -1.84 -18.75
C GLY A 47 12.54 -0.43 -19.16
N GLY A 48 11.54 -0.28 -20.04
CA GLY A 48 11.03 1.04 -20.44
C GLY A 48 10.39 1.82 -19.28
N VAL A 49 9.68 1.12 -18.38
CA VAL A 49 9.07 1.75 -17.18
C VAL A 49 10.16 2.23 -16.22
N PHE A 50 11.20 1.42 -16.02
CA PHE A 50 12.34 1.77 -15.18
C PHE A 50 13.11 2.97 -15.72
N GLU A 51 13.41 3.00 -17.05
CA GLU A 51 14.07 4.13 -17.68
C GLU A 51 13.24 5.41 -17.57
N GLY A 52 11.92 5.33 -17.78
CA GLY A 52 11.00 6.45 -17.56
C GLY A 52 11.02 6.97 -16.13
N PHE A 53 11.03 6.08 -15.15
CA PHE A 53 11.17 6.44 -13.74
C PHE A 53 12.53 7.11 -13.46
N ARG A 54 13.63 6.50 -13.92
CA ARG A 54 14.98 7.05 -13.75
C ARG A 54 15.10 8.43 -14.37
N ASN A 55 14.59 8.63 -15.58
CA ASN A 55 14.61 9.92 -16.26
C ASN A 55 13.78 10.96 -15.49
N SER A 56 12.63 10.59 -14.95
CA SER A 56 11.79 11.50 -14.12
C SER A 56 12.52 11.99 -12.88
N VAL A 57 13.41 11.17 -12.30
CA VAL A 57 14.27 11.56 -11.17
C VAL A 57 15.42 12.45 -11.65
N THR A 58 16.12 12.07 -12.73
CA THR A 58 17.30 12.81 -13.22
C THR A 58 16.94 14.15 -13.86
N GLU A 59 15.80 14.25 -14.49
CA GLU A 59 15.28 15.51 -15.09
C GLU A 59 14.58 16.41 -14.04
N GLY A 60 14.48 15.96 -12.79
CA GLY A 60 13.90 16.76 -11.71
C GLY A 60 12.38 16.85 -11.72
N THR A 61 11.70 16.03 -12.56
CA THR A 61 10.23 15.91 -12.52
C THR A 61 9.78 15.33 -11.17
N ILE A 62 10.52 14.35 -10.64
CA ILE A 62 10.40 13.89 -9.26
C ILE A 62 11.54 14.54 -8.48
N GLN A 63 11.22 15.58 -7.73
CA GLN A 63 12.19 16.26 -6.88
C GLN A 63 12.40 15.48 -5.58
N LEU A 64 13.63 15.49 -5.05
CA LEU A 64 13.96 14.89 -3.75
C LEU A 64 13.50 15.78 -2.59
N THR A 65 12.25 16.22 -2.63
CA THR A 65 11.58 16.95 -1.56
C THR A 65 10.53 16.07 -0.90
N THR A 66 10.30 16.23 0.40
CA THR A 66 9.28 15.48 1.15
C THR A 66 7.94 15.47 0.44
N LEU A 67 7.49 16.61 -0.08
CA LEU A 67 6.18 16.72 -0.72
C LEU A 67 6.11 15.99 -2.06
N SER A 68 7.17 16.06 -2.88
CA SER A 68 7.22 15.37 -4.18
C SER A 68 7.23 13.85 -3.99
N ILE A 69 8.10 13.35 -3.09
CA ILE A 69 8.20 11.94 -2.75
C ILE A 69 6.89 11.42 -2.17
N PHE A 70 6.35 12.13 -1.18
CA PHE A 70 5.06 11.79 -0.58
C PHE A 70 3.94 11.71 -1.61
N THR A 71 3.82 12.72 -2.49
CA THR A 71 2.77 12.76 -3.51
C THR A 71 2.88 11.59 -4.48
N ASN A 72 4.09 11.21 -4.87
CA ASN A 72 4.33 10.06 -5.75
C ASN A 72 3.88 8.74 -5.09
N ASN A 73 4.32 8.49 -3.86
CA ASN A 73 3.98 7.27 -3.11
C ASN A 73 2.50 7.23 -2.70
N PHE A 74 1.92 8.40 -2.38
CA PHE A 74 0.49 8.52 -2.09
C PHE A 74 -0.38 8.16 -3.30
N LYS A 75 0.01 8.53 -4.53
CA LYS A 75 -0.71 8.12 -5.75
C LYS A 75 -0.79 6.60 -5.87
N VAL A 76 0.28 5.89 -5.57
CA VAL A 76 0.30 4.43 -5.57
C VAL A 76 -0.64 3.87 -4.49
N ALA A 77 -0.50 4.36 -3.26
CA ALA A 77 -1.30 3.89 -2.13
C ALA A 77 -2.81 4.13 -2.33
N ILE A 78 -3.22 5.30 -2.85
CA ILE A 78 -4.63 5.61 -3.07
C ILE A 78 -5.24 4.78 -4.21
N VAL A 79 -4.47 4.47 -5.26
CA VAL A 79 -4.91 3.57 -6.33
C VAL A 79 -5.15 2.17 -5.77
N ILE A 80 -4.20 1.62 -5.01
CA ILE A 80 -4.34 0.31 -4.34
C ILE A 80 -5.59 0.31 -3.43
N TYR A 81 -5.81 1.37 -2.68
CA TYR A 81 -6.95 1.50 -1.76
C TYR A 81 -8.29 1.56 -2.49
N ILE A 82 -8.47 2.53 -3.41
CA ILE A 82 -9.75 2.78 -4.07
C ILE A 82 -10.16 1.60 -4.96
N THR A 83 -9.19 0.94 -5.60
CA THR A 83 -9.46 -0.24 -6.43
C THR A 83 -9.96 -1.44 -5.62
N GLY A 84 -9.99 -1.38 -4.29
CA GLY A 84 -10.73 -2.29 -3.42
C GLY A 84 -12.22 -2.40 -3.80
N LEU A 85 -12.83 -1.34 -4.34
CA LEU A 85 -14.20 -1.37 -4.87
C LEU A 85 -14.41 -2.35 -6.04
N THR A 86 -13.35 -2.84 -6.67
CA THR A 86 -13.40 -3.92 -7.67
C THR A 86 -13.30 -5.32 -7.04
N LEU A 87 -13.90 -5.49 -5.87
CA LEU A 87 -13.84 -6.72 -5.06
C LEU A 87 -12.42 -7.15 -4.68
N GLY A 88 -11.48 -6.18 -4.64
CA GLY A 88 -10.09 -6.40 -4.26
C GLY A 88 -9.18 -6.96 -5.36
N ILE A 89 -9.72 -7.37 -6.50
CA ILE A 89 -8.95 -7.99 -7.60
C ILE A 89 -7.92 -7.00 -8.16
N VAL A 90 -8.37 -5.78 -8.48
CA VAL A 90 -7.49 -4.74 -9.03
C VAL A 90 -6.52 -4.22 -7.97
N SER A 91 -6.92 -4.16 -6.69
CA SER A 91 -6.00 -3.84 -5.57
C SER A 91 -4.87 -4.87 -5.46
N ALA A 92 -5.19 -6.16 -5.56
CA ALA A 92 -4.20 -7.23 -5.54
C ALA A 92 -3.23 -7.12 -6.73
N TYR A 93 -3.75 -6.78 -7.92
CA TYR A 93 -2.94 -6.56 -9.11
C TYR A 93 -1.95 -5.40 -8.92
N PHE A 94 -2.42 -4.23 -8.46
CA PHE A 94 -1.53 -3.08 -8.24
C PHE A 94 -0.52 -3.34 -7.12
N LEU A 95 -0.92 -4.04 -6.06
CA LEU A 95 -0.02 -4.43 -4.97
C LEU A 95 1.08 -5.37 -5.46
N LEU A 96 0.71 -6.37 -6.28
CA LEU A 96 1.63 -7.31 -6.91
C LEU A 96 2.57 -6.58 -7.88
N PHE A 97 2.04 -5.69 -8.73
CA PHE A 97 2.84 -4.89 -9.65
C PHE A 97 3.84 -4.00 -8.91
N GLN A 98 3.42 -3.33 -7.84
CA GLN A 98 4.29 -2.52 -6.99
C GLN A 98 5.45 -3.34 -6.41
N GLY A 99 5.17 -4.54 -5.90
CA GLY A 99 6.22 -5.43 -5.39
C GLY A 99 7.18 -5.88 -6.50
N ILE A 100 6.66 -6.39 -7.62
CA ILE A 100 7.50 -6.81 -8.77
C ILE A 100 8.39 -5.66 -9.22
N PHE A 101 7.84 -4.47 -9.40
CA PHE A 101 8.60 -3.31 -9.86
C PHE A 101 9.70 -2.90 -8.86
N THR A 102 9.39 -2.86 -7.57
CA THR A 102 10.38 -2.55 -6.52
C THR A 102 11.51 -3.58 -6.49
N GLY A 103 11.20 -4.87 -6.58
CA GLY A 103 12.20 -5.94 -6.65
C GLY A 103 13.04 -5.87 -7.93
N TYR A 104 12.42 -5.58 -9.07
CA TYR A 104 13.10 -5.36 -10.35
C TYR A 104 14.06 -4.17 -10.27
N VAL A 105 13.64 -3.04 -9.72
CA VAL A 105 14.51 -1.87 -9.50
C VAL A 105 15.69 -2.23 -8.62
N ALA A 106 15.49 -2.96 -7.52
CA ALA A 106 16.58 -3.41 -6.66
C ALA A 106 17.63 -4.25 -7.40
N SER A 107 17.23 -5.05 -8.38
CA SER A 107 18.14 -5.86 -9.19
C SER A 107 19.02 -5.06 -10.15
N LYS A 108 18.68 -3.80 -10.45
CA LYS A 108 19.47 -2.92 -11.34
C LYS A 108 20.64 -2.23 -10.66
N TYR A 109 20.76 -2.38 -9.35
CA TYR A 109 21.80 -1.77 -8.54
C TYR A 109 22.63 -2.83 -7.80
N TYR A 110 23.85 -2.48 -7.41
CA TYR A 110 24.62 -3.30 -6.48
C TYR A 110 23.86 -3.36 -5.14
N LEU A 111 23.41 -4.55 -4.76
CA LEU A 111 22.47 -4.78 -3.67
C LEU A 111 22.87 -4.12 -2.34
N PRO A 112 24.13 -4.21 -1.85
CA PRO A 112 24.54 -3.53 -0.64
C PRO A 112 24.34 -2.01 -0.70
N ASN A 113 24.69 -1.37 -1.80
CA ASN A 113 24.49 0.07 -2.00
C ASN A 113 23.00 0.40 -2.02
N PHE A 114 22.19 -0.36 -2.76
CA PHE A 114 20.75 -0.19 -2.80
C PHE A 114 20.15 -0.25 -1.40
N LEU A 115 20.52 -1.25 -0.59
CA LEU A 115 20.01 -1.41 0.77
C LEU A 115 20.41 -0.25 1.69
N ILE A 116 21.66 0.21 1.63
CA ILE A 116 22.14 1.34 2.45
C ILE A 116 21.29 2.60 2.21
N TYR A 117 20.96 2.89 0.94
CA TYR A 117 20.17 4.07 0.59
C TYR A 117 18.67 3.86 0.64
N THR A 118 18.17 2.62 0.76
CA THR A 118 16.72 2.34 0.78
C THR A 118 16.20 1.99 2.17
N ILE A 119 16.94 1.26 2.99
CA ILE A 119 16.47 0.78 4.30
C ILE A 119 15.91 1.90 5.20
N PRO A 120 16.55 3.08 5.31
CA PRO A 120 16.07 4.09 6.26
C PRO A 120 14.62 4.52 6.06
N HIS A 121 14.17 4.68 4.83
CA HIS A 121 12.80 5.07 4.48
C HIS A 121 11.96 3.88 4.01
N GLY A 122 12.57 2.91 3.32
CA GLY A 122 11.89 1.78 2.66
C GLY A 122 11.12 0.88 3.63
N ILE A 123 11.60 0.71 4.88
CA ILE A 123 10.86 -0.04 5.91
C ILE A 123 9.50 0.62 6.16
N PHE A 124 9.44 1.94 6.26
CA PHE A 124 8.21 2.69 6.48
C PHE A 124 7.33 2.66 5.22
N GLU A 125 7.92 2.83 4.04
CA GLU A 125 7.20 2.80 2.76
C GLU A 125 6.55 1.44 2.51
N VAL A 126 7.31 0.34 2.63
CA VAL A 126 6.79 -1.03 2.49
C VAL A 126 5.68 -1.30 3.50
N THR A 127 5.87 -0.90 4.76
CA THR A 127 4.84 -1.04 5.80
C THR A 127 3.57 -0.29 5.43
N ALA A 128 3.69 0.94 4.94
CA ALA A 128 2.56 1.75 4.54
C ALA A 128 1.80 1.15 3.35
N ILE A 129 2.51 0.62 2.34
CA ILE A 129 1.89 -0.04 1.18
C ILE A 129 1.18 -1.34 1.61
N ILE A 130 1.74 -2.12 2.52
CA ILE A 130 1.07 -3.30 3.11
C ILE A 130 -0.25 -2.87 3.79
N ILE A 131 -0.23 -1.82 4.59
CA ILE A 131 -1.43 -1.33 5.28
C ILE A 131 -2.44 -0.77 4.27
N ALA A 132 -2.01 -0.06 3.22
CA ALA A 132 -2.88 0.43 2.16
C ALA A 132 -3.54 -0.72 1.37
N GLY A 133 -2.79 -1.81 1.10
CA GLY A 133 -3.33 -3.03 0.50
C GLY A 133 -4.39 -3.69 1.38
N ALA A 134 -4.11 -3.84 2.68
CA ALA A 134 -5.07 -4.37 3.65
C ALA A 134 -6.32 -3.48 3.76
N ALA A 135 -6.16 -2.15 3.70
CA ALA A 135 -7.26 -1.20 3.65
C ALA A 135 -8.13 -1.40 2.39
N GLY A 136 -7.51 -1.61 1.23
CA GLY A 136 -8.21 -1.92 -0.02
C GLY A 136 -8.97 -3.25 0.06
N PHE A 137 -8.38 -4.29 0.63
CA PHE A 137 -9.06 -5.57 0.85
C PHE A 137 -10.21 -5.47 1.87
N ARG A 138 -10.04 -4.63 2.90
CA ARG A 138 -11.15 -4.38 3.86
C ARG A 138 -12.30 -3.61 3.21
N LEU A 139 -11.97 -2.64 2.34
CA LEU A 139 -12.95 -1.93 1.52
C LEU A 139 -13.71 -2.90 0.60
N ALA A 140 -12.98 -3.82 -0.05
CA ALA A 140 -13.54 -4.87 -0.89
C ALA A 140 -14.52 -5.77 -0.12
N SER A 141 -14.18 -6.18 1.10
CA SER A 141 -15.03 -6.98 1.97
C SER A 141 -16.34 -6.27 2.30
N GLY A 142 -16.27 -5.00 2.74
CA GLY A 142 -17.46 -4.20 3.00
C GLY A 142 -18.35 -4.00 1.77
N PHE A 143 -17.71 -3.71 0.63
CA PHE A 143 -18.42 -3.52 -0.63
C PHE A 143 -19.08 -4.81 -1.15
N PHE A 144 -18.39 -5.94 -1.06
CA PHE A 144 -18.96 -7.25 -1.41
C PHE A 144 -20.18 -7.61 -0.55
N ASN A 145 -20.09 -7.41 0.78
CA ASN A 145 -21.21 -7.65 1.69
C ASN A 145 -22.39 -6.72 1.40
N PHE A 146 -22.10 -5.46 1.07
CA PHE A 146 -23.11 -4.48 0.66
C PHE A 146 -23.84 -4.91 -0.63
N LEU A 147 -23.09 -5.31 -1.68
CA LEU A 147 -23.69 -5.82 -2.93
C LEU A 147 -24.51 -7.08 -2.72
N LYS A 148 -24.01 -8.00 -1.88
CA LYS A 148 -24.75 -9.21 -1.49
C LYS A 148 -26.04 -8.88 -0.73
N GLY A 149 -26.05 -7.82 0.05
CA GLY A 149 -27.24 -7.28 0.70
C GLY A 149 -28.25 -6.74 -0.32
N ILE A 150 -27.78 -5.98 -1.32
CA ILE A 150 -28.65 -5.47 -2.40
C ILE A 150 -29.34 -6.59 -3.16
N SER A 151 -28.63 -7.69 -3.47
CA SER A 151 -29.25 -8.84 -4.17
C SER A 151 -30.34 -9.56 -3.40
N LYS A 152 -30.51 -9.25 -2.12
CA LYS A 152 -31.52 -9.83 -1.22
C LYS A 152 -32.61 -8.82 -0.82
N MET A 153 -32.66 -7.66 -1.47
CA MET A 153 -33.66 -6.62 -1.16
C MET A 153 -35.08 -7.13 -1.45
N ASN A 154 -36.03 -6.63 -0.65
CA ASN A 154 -37.43 -7.00 -0.77
C ASN A 154 -38.24 -5.83 -1.37
N ASP A 155 -38.96 -6.09 -2.45
CA ASP A 155 -39.77 -5.08 -3.15
C ASP A 155 -40.88 -4.46 -2.30
N ARG A 156 -41.21 -5.07 -1.17
CA ARG A 156 -42.27 -4.58 -0.24
C ARG A 156 -41.74 -3.51 0.73
N ILE A 157 -40.46 -3.26 0.80
CA ILE A 157 -39.82 -2.31 1.72
C ILE A 157 -39.20 -1.16 0.91
N PRO A 158 -39.35 0.09 1.33
CA PRO A 158 -38.75 1.22 0.62
C PRO A 158 -37.23 1.03 0.41
N ILE A 159 -36.75 1.20 -0.81
CA ILE A 159 -35.33 1.02 -1.21
C ILE A 159 -34.41 1.85 -0.31
N LYS A 160 -34.77 3.11 -0.03
CA LYS A 160 -33.96 4.01 0.81
C LYS A 160 -33.70 3.46 2.20
N SER A 161 -34.73 2.85 2.81
CA SER A 161 -34.62 2.24 4.15
C SER A 161 -33.69 1.02 4.13
N GLN A 162 -33.81 0.17 3.10
CA GLN A 162 -32.95 -1.01 2.96
C GLN A 162 -31.49 -0.62 2.68
N LEU A 163 -31.25 0.37 1.82
CA LEU A 163 -29.90 0.87 1.57
C LEU A 163 -29.27 1.48 2.83
N GLY A 164 -30.05 2.26 3.59
CA GLY A 164 -29.59 2.80 4.88
C GLY A 164 -29.16 1.70 5.85
N TYR A 165 -30.00 0.67 6.01
CA TYR A 165 -29.68 -0.50 6.83
C TYR A 165 -28.41 -1.24 6.34
N LEU A 166 -28.26 -1.43 5.04
CA LEU A 166 -27.08 -2.11 4.47
C LEU A 166 -25.79 -1.32 4.70
N LEU A 167 -25.84 0.01 4.57
CA LEU A 167 -24.70 0.88 4.88
C LEU A 167 -24.33 0.81 6.36
N GLU A 168 -25.32 0.85 7.26
CA GLU A 168 -25.09 0.74 8.70
C GLU A 168 -24.55 -0.64 9.09
N ALA A 169 -25.08 -1.71 8.50
CA ALA A 169 -24.64 -3.08 8.74
C ALA A 169 -23.18 -3.33 8.33
N ASN A 170 -22.66 -2.61 7.33
CA ASN A 170 -21.28 -2.72 6.86
C ASN A 170 -20.40 -1.50 7.26
N ALA A 171 -20.89 -0.66 8.17
CA ALA A 171 -20.19 0.56 8.56
C ALA A 171 -18.83 0.29 9.22
N ASP A 172 -18.69 -0.81 9.94
CA ASP A 172 -17.45 -1.15 10.62
C ASP A 172 -16.36 -1.55 9.63
N GLU A 173 -16.70 -2.26 8.53
CA GLU A 173 -15.79 -2.55 7.44
C GLU A 173 -15.26 -1.29 6.78
N PHE A 174 -16.14 -0.38 6.42
CA PHE A 174 -15.77 0.90 5.79
C PHE A 174 -14.95 1.79 6.73
N LYS A 175 -15.33 1.86 8.01
CA LYS A 175 -14.57 2.62 9.02
C LYS A 175 -13.17 2.05 9.25
N ASP A 176 -13.04 0.73 9.38
CA ASP A 176 -11.74 0.10 9.59
C ASP A 176 -10.86 0.23 8.36
N SER A 177 -11.42 0.10 7.14
CA SER A 177 -10.74 0.37 5.88
C SER A 177 -10.18 1.79 5.83
N LEU A 178 -10.99 2.80 6.14
CA LEU A 178 -10.56 4.20 6.15
C LEU A 178 -9.49 4.48 7.22
N LYS A 179 -9.63 3.90 8.43
CA LYS A 179 -8.63 4.05 9.51
C LYS A 179 -7.28 3.47 9.09
N LEU A 180 -7.27 2.26 8.48
CA LEU A 180 -6.04 1.66 7.96
C LEU A 180 -5.41 2.54 6.89
N PHE A 181 -6.21 3.07 5.96
CA PHE A 181 -5.68 3.94 4.91
C PHE A 181 -5.08 5.23 5.47
N ILE A 182 -5.74 5.87 6.44
CA ILE A 182 -5.18 7.06 7.12
C ILE A 182 -3.84 6.74 7.80
N ILE A 183 -3.73 5.60 8.48
CA ILE A 183 -2.47 5.16 9.09
C ILE A 183 -1.39 4.98 8.01
N ALA A 184 -1.71 4.34 6.89
CA ALA A 184 -0.79 4.19 5.76
C ALA A 184 -0.29 5.55 5.25
N VAL A 185 -1.18 6.53 5.08
CA VAL A 185 -0.84 7.88 4.62
C VAL A 185 0.12 8.59 5.59
N VAL A 186 -0.12 8.47 6.90
CA VAL A 186 0.77 9.05 7.92
C VAL A 186 2.16 8.42 7.86
N ILE A 187 2.23 7.09 7.72
CA ILE A 187 3.52 6.37 7.62
C ILE A 187 4.25 6.74 6.32
N LEU A 188 3.53 6.90 5.18
CA LEU A 188 4.12 7.38 3.92
C LEU A 188 4.71 8.79 4.05
N PHE A 189 4.05 9.68 4.78
CA PHE A 189 4.59 11.01 5.02
C PHE A 189 5.88 10.97 5.85
N ILE A 190 5.95 10.10 6.86
CA ILE A 190 7.17 9.84 7.64
C ILE A 190 8.27 9.28 6.72
N ALA A 191 7.97 8.27 5.89
CA ALA A 191 8.91 7.68 4.95
C ALA A 191 9.49 8.75 4.00
N ALA A 192 8.64 9.57 3.38
CA ALA A 192 9.06 10.64 2.49
C ALA A 192 9.92 11.71 3.19
N SER A 193 9.64 12.00 4.46
CA SER A 193 10.44 12.93 5.27
C SER A 193 11.83 12.36 5.57
N ILE A 194 11.93 11.07 5.87
CA ILE A 194 13.21 10.36 6.07
C ILE A 194 13.99 10.34 4.76
N GLU A 195 13.34 9.99 3.65
CA GLU A 195 14.00 9.92 2.34
C GLU A 195 14.59 11.26 1.93
N ALA A 196 13.81 12.33 2.00
CA ALA A 196 14.23 13.65 1.56
C ALA A 196 15.37 14.26 2.41
N ASN A 197 15.43 13.94 3.71
CA ASN A 197 16.31 14.66 4.62
C ASN A 197 17.42 13.78 5.24
N PHE A 198 17.21 12.47 5.35
CA PHE A 198 18.11 11.60 6.12
C PHE A 198 18.83 10.56 5.25
N THR A 199 18.20 10.06 4.20
CA THR A 199 18.70 8.90 3.43
C THR A 199 20.08 9.15 2.83
N ILE A 200 20.30 10.28 2.15
CA ILE A 200 21.59 10.58 1.51
C ILE A 200 22.70 10.83 2.55
N PRO A 201 22.53 11.68 3.58
CA PRO A 201 23.52 11.85 4.65
C PRO A 201 23.88 10.52 5.33
N PHE A 202 22.89 9.69 5.66
CA PHE A 202 23.10 8.38 6.26
C PHE A 202 23.90 7.43 5.37
N GLY A 203 23.52 7.33 4.09
CA GLY A 203 24.20 6.46 3.13
C GLY A 203 25.67 6.87 2.93
N ASN A 204 25.95 8.17 2.84
CA ASN A 204 27.29 8.70 2.72
C ASN A 204 28.13 8.42 3.98
N TYR A 205 27.53 8.57 5.17
CA TYR A 205 28.19 8.24 6.45
C TYR A 205 28.58 6.75 6.50
N ILE A 206 27.69 5.84 6.21
CA ILE A 206 27.98 4.40 6.21
C ILE A 206 29.13 4.07 5.24
N ARG A 207 29.11 4.63 4.03
CA ARG A 207 30.18 4.41 3.03
C ARG A 207 31.53 5.01 3.42
N SER A 208 31.57 5.97 4.32
CA SER A 208 32.84 6.55 4.79
C SER A 208 33.52 5.70 5.85
N ILE A 209 32.81 4.76 6.48
CA ILE A 209 33.32 3.89 7.54
C ILE A 209 33.48 2.42 7.13
N THR A 210 33.03 2.05 5.91
CA THR A 210 33.19 0.72 5.27
C THR A 210 34.20 0.76 4.16
#